data_9c5fa54862c0702fe9802b247236ece6
#
_entry.id   9c5fa54862c0702fe9802b247236ece6
#
_cell.length_a   1.000
_cell.length_b   1.000
_cell.length_c   1.000
_cell.angle_alpha   90.00
_cell.angle_beta   90.00
_cell.angle_gamma   90.00
#
_symmetry.space_group_name_H-M   'P 1'
#
loop_
_entity.id
_entity.type
_entity.pdbx_description
1 polymer ?
#
loop_
_entity_poly.entity_id
_entity_poly.type
_entity_poly.pdbx_seq_one_letter_code
_entity_poly.pdbx_strand_id
1 'polypeptide(L)'
;MEEEIKPKIIELIQSLSKNYAKLKKYQIEKLNCILNAKELSVSKNKNLKKIQLILVEDFKNLQLSPSVVESLVQSHYKENKKIISLEGVLLRLAIESKISRDEFLKYYLGNEINPKFESFLAENKVWKSFFKRNKKEILDIRNRLVE
;
A
#
# COMPACT_ATOMS: atom_id res chain seq x y z
N MET A 1 36.41 -17.33 12.25
CA MET A 1 35.06 -16.77 12.58
C MET A 1 34.54 -15.79 11.52
N GLU A 2 35.22 -14.70 11.18
CA GLU A 2 34.75 -13.77 10.11
C GLU A 2 34.70 -14.42 8.72
N GLU A 3 35.68 -15.25 8.37
CA GLU A 3 35.75 -15.91 7.06
C GLU A 3 34.68 -16.96 6.84
N GLU A 4 34.13 -17.55 7.89
CA GLU A 4 33.02 -18.53 7.82
C GLU A 4 31.62 -17.87 7.78
N ILE A 5 31.50 -16.67 8.36
CA ILE A 5 30.24 -15.93 8.42
C ILE A 5 30.00 -15.19 7.09
N LYS A 6 31.06 -14.68 6.48
CA LYS A 6 30.99 -13.87 5.25
C LYS A 6 30.26 -14.57 4.08
N PRO A 7 30.54 -15.85 3.72
CA PRO A 7 29.83 -16.51 2.63
C PRO A 7 28.33 -16.69 2.94
N LYS A 8 27.97 -17.02 4.17
CA LYS A 8 26.57 -17.17 4.58
C LYS A 8 25.78 -15.86 4.46
N ILE A 9 26.39 -14.75 4.85
CA ILE A 9 25.77 -13.42 4.70
C ILE A 9 25.61 -13.06 3.22
N ILE A 10 26.58 -13.36 2.38
CA ILE A 10 26.50 -13.11 0.93
C ILE A 10 25.37 -13.91 0.30
N GLU A 11 25.25 -15.19 0.63
CA GLU A 11 24.14 -16.05 0.16
C GLU A 11 22.77 -15.51 0.60
N LEU A 12 22.68 -15.05 1.85
CA LEU A 12 21.46 -14.46 2.40
C LEU A 12 21.07 -13.18 1.68
N ILE A 13 22.03 -12.29 1.41
CA ILE A 13 21.80 -11.04 0.66
C ILE A 13 21.39 -11.34 -0.78
N GLN A 14 21.98 -12.36 -1.42
CA GLN A 14 21.59 -12.79 -2.77
C GLN A 14 20.15 -13.34 -2.78
N SER A 15 19.78 -14.14 -1.78
CA SER A 15 18.42 -14.66 -1.59
C SER A 15 17.43 -13.51 -1.41
N LEU A 16 17.73 -12.55 -0.54
CA LEU A 16 16.94 -11.34 -0.31
C LEU A 16 16.72 -10.55 -1.60
N SER A 17 17.80 -10.26 -2.34
CA SER A 17 17.73 -9.51 -3.60
C SER A 17 16.84 -10.20 -4.63
N LYS A 18 17.01 -11.50 -4.81
CA LYS A 18 16.22 -12.33 -5.75
C LYS A 18 14.73 -12.37 -5.36
N ASN A 19 14.46 -12.58 -4.09
CA ASN A 19 13.08 -12.67 -3.58
C ASN A 19 12.40 -11.30 -3.55
N TYR A 20 13.14 -10.23 -3.26
CA TYR A 20 12.63 -8.86 -3.35
C TYR A 20 12.24 -8.47 -4.78
N ALA A 21 13.04 -8.82 -5.78
CA ALA A 21 12.70 -8.58 -7.18
C ALA A 21 11.39 -9.28 -7.59
N LYS A 22 11.18 -10.51 -7.11
CA LYS A 22 9.91 -11.25 -7.31
C LYS A 22 8.75 -10.58 -6.58
N LEU A 23 8.95 -10.17 -5.31
CA LEU A 23 7.95 -9.47 -4.52
C LEU A 23 7.50 -8.20 -5.24
N LYS A 24 8.44 -7.36 -5.68
CA LYS A 24 8.17 -6.12 -6.41
C LYS A 24 7.32 -6.38 -7.65
N LYS A 25 7.64 -7.41 -8.44
CA LYS A 25 6.87 -7.78 -9.62
C LYS A 25 5.42 -8.14 -9.27
N TYR A 26 5.20 -8.96 -8.26
CA TYR A 26 3.84 -9.32 -7.83
C TYR A 26 3.07 -8.16 -7.21
N GLN A 27 3.74 -7.25 -6.49
CA GLN A 27 3.11 -6.06 -5.95
C GLN A 27 2.65 -5.10 -7.06
N ILE A 28 3.48 -4.85 -8.07
CA ILE A 28 3.11 -4.05 -9.24
C ILE A 28 1.93 -4.68 -9.98
N GLU A 29 1.95 -5.99 -10.16
CA GLU A 29 0.85 -6.70 -10.82
C GLU A 29 -0.45 -6.61 -10.00
N LYS A 30 -0.36 -6.76 -8.68
CA LYS A 30 -1.50 -6.58 -7.77
C LYS A 30 -2.06 -5.16 -7.84
N LEU A 31 -1.20 -4.14 -7.83
CA LEU A 31 -1.60 -2.76 -7.98
C LEU A 31 -2.32 -2.53 -9.32
N ASN A 32 -1.76 -3.01 -10.41
CA ASN A 32 -2.38 -2.91 -11.74
C ASN A 32 -3.75 -3.61 -11.79
N CYS A 33 -3.90 -4.76 -11.12
CA CYS A 33 -5.19 -5.42 -11.02
C CYS A 33 -6.21 -4.54 -10.30
N ILE A 34 -5.85 -3.96 -9.16
CA ILE A 34 -6.74 -3.07 -8.38
C ILE A 34 -7.13 -1.84 -9.20
N LEU A 35 -6.17 -1.20 -9.87
CA LEU A 35 -6.42 -0.02 -10.73
C LEU A 35 -7.35 -0.31 -11.92
N ASN A 36 -7.43 -1.58 -12.34
CA ASN A 36 -8.33 -2.03 -13.40
C ASN A 36 -9.61 -2.70 -12.85
N ALA A 37 -9.88 -2.56 -11.54
CA ALA A 37 -11.00 -3.21 -10.84
C ALA A 37 -11.06 -4.74 -11.08
N LYS A 38 -9.88 -5.38 -11.11
CA LYS A 38 -9.69 -6.82 -11.21
C LYS A 38 -9.04 -7.36 -9.94
N GLU A 39 -9.23 -8.62 -9.68
CA GLU A 39 -8.54 -9.30 -8.59
C GLU A 39 -7.30 -10.04 -9.10
N LEU A 40 -6.27 -10.11 -8.26
CA LEU A 40 -5.11 -10.95 -8.53
C LEU A 40 -5.51 -12.42 -8.40
N SER A 41 -5.07 -13.27 -9.31
CA SER A 41 -5.41 -14.70 -9.27
C SER A 41 -5.00 -15.34 -7.92
N VAL A 42 -5.79 -16.32 -7.47
CA VAL A 42 -5.56 -17.03 -6.19
C VAL A 42 -4.14 -17.62 -6.12
N SER A 43 -3.67 -18.18 -7.22
CA SER A 43 -2.30 -18.74 -7.32
C SER A 43 -1.23 -17.68 -7.08
N LYS A 44 -1.37 -16.50 -7.71
CA LYS A 44 -0.42 -15.40 -7.54
C LYS A 44 -0.47 -14.79 -6.14
N ASN A 45 -1.65 -14.70 -5.53
CA ASN A 45 -1.78 -14.28 -4.13
C ASN A 45 -1.09 -15.26 -3.16
N LYS A 46 -1.21 -16.56 -3.38
CA LYS A 46 -0.48 -17.56 -2.59
C LYS A 46 1.04 -17.42 -2.74
N ASN A 47 1.52 -17.22 -3.98
CA ASN A 47 2.94 -17.01 -4.24
C ASN A 47 3.46 -15.73 -3.59
N LEU A 48 2.69 -14.64 -3.64
CA LEU A 48 3.02 -13.37 -2.99
C LEU A 48 3.21 -13.56 -1.48
N LYS A 49 2.24 -14.22 -0.81
CA LYS A 49 2.32 -14.52 0.62
C LYS A 49 3.52 -15.39 0.96
N LYS A 50 3.80 -16.41 0.14
CA LYS A 50 4.96 -17.29 0.32
C LYS A 50 6.29 -16.52 0.25
N ILE A 51 6.43 -15.64 -0.73
CA ILE A 51 7.63 -14.81 -0.89
C ILE A 51 7.78 -13.84 0.29
N GLN A 52 6.68 -13.24 0.78
CA GLN A 52 6.70 -12.39 1.97
C GLN A 52 7.21 -13.12 3.20
N LEU A 53 6.76 -14.37 3.43
CA LEU A 53 7.22 -15.18 4.55
C LEU A 53 8.72 -15.50 4.45
N ILE A 54 9.20 -15.85 3.25
CA ILE A 54 10.62 -16.13 3.02
C ILE A 54 11.46 -14.87 3.31
N LEU A 55 11.04 -13.71 2.83
CA LEU A 55 11.74 -12.45 3.08
C LEU A 55 11.77 -12.08 4.57
N VAL A 56 10.68 -12.29 5.29
CA VAL A 56 10.63 -12.05 6.75
C VAL A 56 11.65 -12.95 7.47
N GLU A 57 11.76 -14.21 7.07
CA GLU A 57 12.73 -15.14 7.67
C GLU A 57 14.18 -14.78 7.31
N ASP A 58 14.44 -14.42 6.05
CA ASP A 58 15.74 -13.95 5.59
C ASP A 58 16.17 -12.67 6.38
N PHE A 59 15.25 -11.73 6.61
CA PHE A 59 15.52 -10.52 7.41
C PHE A 59 15.80 -10.82 8.88
N LYS A 60 15.10 -11.77 9.49
CA LYS A 60 15.39 -12.18 10.88
C LYS A 60 16.79 -12.74 11.02
N ASN A 61 17.24 -13.51 10.01
CA ASN A 61 18.56 -14.13 9.98
C ASN A 61 19.69 -13.12 9.68
N LEU A 62 19.37 -11.96 9.11
CA LEU A 62 20.36 -10.95 8.72
C LEU A 62 20.96 -10.16 9.91
N GLN A 63 20.33 -10.18 11.07
CA GLN A 63 20.76 -9.47 12.27
C GLN A 63 21.18 -8.01 11.99
N LEU A 64 20.24 -7.20 11.50
CA LEU A 64 20.47 -5.79 11.18
C LEU A 64 20.92 -5.00 12.43
N SER A 65 21.83 -4.05 12.23
CA SER A 65 22.24 -3.14 13.30
C SER A 65 21.05 -2.27 13.76
N PRO A 66 21.00 -1.89 15.04
CA PRO A 66 19.92 -1.04 15.58
C PRO A 66 19.72 0.26 14.79
N SER A 67 20.79 0.89 14.34
CA SER A 67 20.73 2.12 13.53
C SER A 67 20.06 1.93 12.17
N VAL A 68 20.29 0.79 11.52
CA VAL A 68 19.62 0.44 10.25
C VAL A 68 18.14 0.19 10.49
N VAL A 69 17.78 -0.55 11.55
CA VAL A 69 16.38 -0.79 11.91
C VAL A 69 15.66 0.52 12.20
N GLU A 70 16.27 1.43 12.97
CA GLU A 70 15.71 2.75 13.26
C GLU A 70 15.50 3.57 11.98
N SER A 71 16.46 3.60 11.08
CA SER A 71 16.35 4.28 9.77
C SER A 71 15.20 3.73 8.93
N LEU A 72 15.02 2.41 8.89
CA LEU A 72 13.91 1.77 8.18
C LEU A 72 12.55 2.12 8.79
N VAL A 73 12.45 2.11 10.12
CA VAL A 73 11.24 2.50 10.86
C VAL A 73 10.90 3.97 10.57
N GLN A 74 11.86 4.87 10.63
CA GLN A 74 11.67 6.29 10.33
C GLN A 74 11.19 6.51 8.88
N SER A 75 11.80 5.81 7.92
CA SER A 75 11.36 5.83 6.51
C SER A 75 9.90 5.38 6.38
N HIS A 76 9.53 4.29 7.02
CA HIS A 76 8.17 3.77 7.01
C HIS A 76 7.17 4.78 7.60
N TYR A 77 7.48 5.37 8.75
CA TYR A 77 6.64 6.41 9.36
C TYR A 77 6.47 7.63 8.46
N LYS A 78 7.53 8.04 7.78
CA LYS A 78 7.50 9.19 6.86
C LYS A 78 6.50 8.94 5.71
N GLU A 79 6.56 7.78 5.08
CA GLU A 79 5.63 7.43 4.00
C GLU A 79 4.20 7.28 4.51
N ASN A 80 4.01 6.61 5.64
CA ASN A 80 2.68 6.48 6.26
C ASN A 80 2.05 7.84 6.61
N LYS A 81 2.85 8.79 7.11
CA LYS A 81 2.39 10.15 7.41
C LYS A 81 1.92 10.89 6.16
N LYS A 82 2.57 10.69 5.00
CA LYS A 82 2.12 11.26 3.72
C LYS A 82 0.73 10.72 3.35
N ILE A 83 0.53 9.41 3.41
CA ILE A 83 -0.75 8.76 3.11
C ILE A 83 -1.84 9.30 4.03
N ILE A 84 -1.64 9.29 5.34
CA ILE A 84 -2.60 9.80 6.33
C ILE A 84 -2.94 11.28 6.06
N SER A 85 -1.96 12.09 5.66
CA SER A 85 -2.19 13.50 5.31
C SER A 85 -3.12 13.64 4.10
N LEU A 86 -2.91 12.85 3.05
CA LEU A 86 -3.74 12.85 1.84
C LEU A 86 -5.16 12.39 2.13
N GLU A 87 -5.31 11.30 2.89
CA GLU A 87 -6.61 10.77 3.31
C GLU A 87 -7.35 11.74 4.24
N GLY A 88 -6.60 12.44 5.10
CA GLY A 88 -7.15 13.50 5.96
C GLY A 88 -7.76 14.66 5.17
N VAL A 89 -7.20 15.02 4.02
CA VAL A 89 -7.79 16.00 3.11
C VAL A 89 -9.10 15.50 2.54
N LEU A 90 -9.15 14.26 2.04
CA LEU A 90 -10.38 13.64 1.53
C LEU A 90 -11.48 13.58 2.58
N LEU A 91 -11.15 13.18 3.79
CA LEU A 91 -12.10 13.14 4.91
C LEU A 91 -12.66 14.51 5.23
N ARG A 92 -11.84 15.55 5.20
CA ARG A 92 -12.27 16.94 5.43
C ARG A 92 -13.26 17.39 4.36
N LEU A 93 -12.96 17.14 3.09
CA LEU A 93 -13.86 17.45 1.97
C LEU A 93 -15.20 16.69 2.07
N ALA A 94 -15.17 15.45 2.56
CA ALA A 94 -16.37 14.64 2.80
C ALA A 94 -17.23 15.26 3.92
N ILE A 95 -16.64 15.65 5.04
CA ILE A 95 -17.33 16.31 6.16
C ILE A 95 -17.96 17.63 5.72
N GLU A 96 -17.23 18.45 4.95
CA GLU A 96 -17.77 19.71 4.36
C GLU A 96 -18.95 19.43 3.42
N SER A 97 -18.99 18.26 2.82
CA SER A 97 -20.09 17.79 1.98
C SER A 97 -21.22 17.08 2.75
N LYS A 98 -21.23 17.17 4.10
CA LYS A 98 -22.21 16.58 5.01
C LYS A 98 -22.17 15.02 5.07
N ILE A 99 -21.04 14.41 4.74
CA ILE A 99 -20.78 12.99 4.96
C ILE A 99 -20.12 12.87 6.32
N SER A 100 -20.66 12.04 7.23
CA SER A 100 -20.05 11.83 8.53
C SER A 100 -18.73 11.07 8.40
N ARG A 101 -17.83 11.22 9.39
CA ARG A 101 -16.57 10.51 9.44
C ARG A 101 -16.77 8.99 9.39
N ASP A 102 -17.72 8.47 10.17
CA ASP A 102 -17.96 7.04 10.27
C ASP A 102 -18.50 6.48 8.96
N GLU A 103 -19.40 7.21 8.30
CA GLU A 103 -19.91 6.86 6.98
C GLU A 103 -18.78 6.88 5.94
N PHE A 104 -17.95 7.91 5.94
CA PHE A 104 -16.81 8.00 5.03
C PHE A 104 -15.86 6.81 5.21
N LEU A 105 -15.42 6.51 6.43
CA LEU A 105 -14.51 5.41 6.71
C LEU A 105 -15.11 4.06 6.32
N LYS A 106 -16.40 3.86 6.58
CA LYS A 106 -17.12 2.62 6.22
C LYS A 106 -17.02 2.28 4.74
N TYR A 107 -17.12 3.28 3.87
CA TYR A 107 -17.08 3.06 2.42
C TYR A 107 -15.70 3.24 1.81
N TYR A 108 -14.86 4.08 2.39
CA TYR A 108 -13.54 4.40 1.87
C TYR A 108 -12.51 3.32 2.15
N LEU A 109 -12.50 2.74 3.36
CA LEU A 109 -11.53 1.71 3.73
C LEU A 109 -11.63 0.48 2.82
N GLY A 110 -10.51 0.14 2.19
CA GLY A 110 -10.42 -0.93 1.19
C GLY A 110 -10.78 -0.51 -0.24
N ASN A 111 -11.21 0.74 -0.44
CA ASN A 111 -11.56 1.30 -1.75
C ASN A 111 -10.73 2.55 -2.12
N GLU A 112 -9.65 2.83 -1.40
CA GLU A 112 -8.83 4.04 -1.50
C GLU A 112 -8.41 4.35 -2.94
N ILE A 113 -8.02 3.33 -3.67
CA ILE A 113 -7.58 3.43 -5.08
C ILE A 113 -8.53 2.71 -6.07
N ASN A 114 -9.69 2.25 -5.61
CA ASN A 114 -10.64 1.53 -6.45
C ASN A 114 -11.29 2.48 -7.48
N PRO A 115 -11.16 2.24 -8.80
CA PRO A 115 -11.77 3.08 -9.83
C PRO A 115 -13.30 3.07 -9.81
N LYS A 116 -13.91 2.03 -9.25
CA LYS A 116 -15.38 1.90 -9.15
C LYS A 116 -15.95 2.51 -7.88
N PHE A 117 -15.13 3.11 -7.00
CA PHE A 117 -15.60 3.65 -5.72
C PHE A 117 -16.75 4.66 -5.91
N GLU A 118 -16.61 5.58 -6.87
CA GLU A 118 -17.68 6.53 -7.21
C GLU A 118 -18.98 5.84 -7.67
N SER A 119 -18.86 4.76 -8.44
CA SER A 119 -20.04 4.05 -8.97
C SER A 119 -20.83 3.30 -7.91
N PHE A 120 -20.18 2.80 -6.86
CA PHE A 120 -20.87 2.13 -5.74
C PHE A 120 -21.79 3.05 -4.96
N LEU A 121 -21.53 4.34 -4.97
CA LEU A 121 -22.25 5.36 -4.21
C LEU A 121 -23.04 6.33 -5.09
N ALA A 122 -23.17 6.02 -6.40
CA ALA A 122 -23.84 6.87 -7.37
C ALA A 122 -25.33 7.10 -7.10
N GLU A 123 -26.00 6.21 -6.39
CA GLU A 123 -27.41 6.34 -6.01
C GLU A 123 -27.61 7.28 -4.82
N ASN A 124 -26.59 7.46 -3.99
CA ASN A 124 -26.65 8.37 -2.85
C ASN A 124 -26.41 9.82 -3.31
N LYS A 125 -27.42 10.68 -3.15
CA LYS A 125 -27.38 12.09 -3.60
C LYS A 125 -26.25 12.89 -2.97
N VAL A 126 -25.93 12.65 -1.71
CA VAL A 126 -24.87 13.35 -0.97
C VAL A 126 -23.50 12.97 -1.53
N TRP A 127 -23.24 11.68 -1.70
CA TRP A 127 -22.00 11.15 -2.28
C TRP A 127 -21.84 11.59 -3.75
N LYS A 128 -22.89 11.55 -4.53
CA LYS A 128 -22.86 12.03 -5.91
C LYS A 128 -22.47 13.50 -6.00
N SER A 129 -23.02 14.34 -5.10
CA SER A 129 -22.66 15.75 -5.01
C SER A 129 -21.20 15.94 -4.57
N PHE A 130 -20.74 15.15 -3.59
CA PHE A 130 -19.36 15.14 -3.12
C PHE A 130 -18.36 14.84 -4.25
N PHE A 131 -18.58 13.74 -4.99
CA PHE A 131 -17.72 13.36 -6.13
C PHE A 131 -17.74 14.42 -7.24
N LYS A 132 -18.91 14.95 -7.57
CA LYS A 132 -19.04 15.98 -8.61
C LYS A 132 -18.30 17.27 -8.24
N ARG A 133 -18.44 17.71 -6.99
CA ARG A 133 -17.87 18.96 -6.49
C ARG A 133 -16.34 18.88 -6.35
N ASN A 134 -15.83 17.77 -5.87
CA ASN A 134 -14.41 17.59 -5.51
C ASN A 134 -13.68 16.67 -6.49
N LYS A 135 -14.17 16.50 -7.71
CA LYS A 135 -13.63 15.55 -8.69
C LYS A 135 -12.13 15.70 -8.95
N LYS A 136 -11.67 16.95 -9.06
CA LYS A 136 -10.26 17.24 -9.36
C LYS A 136 -9.36 16.88 -8.19
N GLU A 137 -9.74 17.26 -6.98
CA GLU A 137 -9.01 16.98 -5.75
C GLU A 137 -8.96 15.48 -5.46
N ILE A 138 -10.07 14.78 -5.65
CA ILE A 138 -10.16 13.32 -5.46
C ILE A 138 -9.23 12.58 -6.43
N LEU A 139 -9.21 13.00 -7.71
CA LEU A 139 -8.32 12.43 -8.71
C LEU A 139 -6.84 12.69 -8.39
N ASP A 140 -6.50 13.92 -8.00
CA ASP A 140 -5.13 14.28 -7.63
C ASP A 140 -4.64 13.47 -6.44
N ILE A 141 -5.43 13.40 -5.37
CA ILE A 141 -5.09 12.63 -4.17
C ILE A 141 -4.94 11.15 -4.50
N ARG A 142 -5.85 10.60 -5.30
CA ARG A 142 -5.77 9.20 -5.72
C ARG A 142 -4.51 8.90 -6.52
N ASN A 143 -4.13 9.75 -7.45
CA ASN A 143 -2.90 9.59 -8.22
C ASN A 143 -1.68 9.59 -7.30
N ARG A 144 -1.64 10.51 -6.33
CA ARG A 144 -0.56 10.60 -5.33
C ARG A 144 -0.54 9.44 -4.33
N LEU A 145 -1.64 8.74 -4.13
CA LEU A 145 -1.69 7.51 -3.31
C LEU A 145 -1.15 6.30 -4.08
N VAL A 146 -1.15 6.36 -5.40
CA VAL A 146 -0.65 5.28 -6.29
C VAL A 146 0.86 5.41 -6.56
N GLU A 147 1.43 6.62 -6.47
CA GLU A 147 2.88 6.89 -6.60
C GLU A 147 3.70 6.28 -5.46
#